data_c263e27ced789c14d7bbc61f73b48953
#
_entry.id   c263e27ced789c14d7bbc61f73b48953
#
_cell.length_a   1.000
_cell.length_b   1.000
_cell.length_c   1.000
_cell.angle_alpha   90.00
_cell.angle_beta   90.00
_cell.angle_gamma   90.00
#
_symmetry.space_group_name_H-M   'P 1'
#
loop_
_entity.id
_entity.type
_entity.pdbx_description
1 polymer ?
#
loop_
_entity_poly.entity_id
_entity_poly.type
_entity_poly.pdbx_seq_one_letter_code
_entity_poly.pdbx_strand_id
1 'polypeptide(L)'
;MEVYENIKQYAQKCITGEIISCKKHKWACQRFLDDADRFETDQEYPYYWSEESAQNIINWFKLLRHSKGILAGKPIELTEWQQFRICQLYGWKRKKDGRRRFKKTFTEVARKNAKSQEEAGIALYEISVISTKNKEVCEMYTAGVKRDQSKIVFNEAGLMMRNSPLRGKFNVTRDSITHIRSGSFIKPLSKEDGKSGDGTNPAGLVLDEFHQHPTTEFYDLGLGANTKEPLLMIITTAGMDLTYPCYVTEYTYCSKILDPDSDVENEEYLVDICELDPEDYENISRLDDESLWEKANPIRMTYEEGKEKIRGEYKIAKEIPEHMTAFLTKCLNVWVQAKEKGYMDMAKWKACEVEEIQIDTRGMSVYVGFDMSAKTDLTSTAFLIPCQSGEFDAEGKEIVKYIVYSHSFIPNREKLMERKSKDKVDYDAWERMGFLTVTNTPIVDQSAVMKYVLETCRKNEWKIECLCFDPANATKLMMDLSDEGYTVEEVFQSHKSLNESTQGFREQVYCRNILYTYNPLLNYSMSNAVIRQNQGLIKIDKDATTKRIDPVDAILCAYKLALYHTFGSDFLDSIDAFLESEW
;
A
#
# COMPACT_ATOMS: atom_id res chain seq x y z
N MET A 1 14.59 38.40 12.26
CA MET A 1 13.59 37.77 11.35
C MET A 1 14.24 37.13 10.09
N GLU A 2 15.49 36.74 10.22
CA GLU A 2 16.26 36.13 9.12
C GLU A 2 15.73 34.73 8.76
N VAL A 3 15.42 33.91 9.77
CA VAL A 3 14.89 32.54 9.53
C VAL A 3 13.52 32.60 8.89
N TYR A 4 12.66 33.51 9.34
CA TYR A 4 11.33 33.72 8.78
C TYR A 4 11.38 34.07 7.29
N GLU A 5 12.21 35.05 6.93
CA GLU A 5 12.37 35.49 5.55
C GLU A 5 12.97 34.37 4.65
N ASN A 6 13.93 33.61 5.16
CA ASN A 6 14.52 32.48 4.42
C ASN A 6 13.47 31.41 4.09
N ILE A 7 12.59 31.09 5.06
CA ILE A 7 11.50 30.13 4.85
C ILE A 7 10.47 30.67 3.86
N LYS A 8 10.14 31.97 3.95
CA LYS A 8 9.22 32.66 3.04
C LYS A 8 9.75 32.64 1.61
N GLN A 9 11.04 32.91 1.43
CA GLN A 9 11.71 32.83 0.13
C GLN A 9 11.73 31.39 -0.42
N TYR A 10 12.01 30.39 0.41
CA TYR A 10 11.95 28.99 0.01
C TYR A 10 10.56 28.63 -0.49
N ALA A 11 9.50 28.97 0.26
CA ALA A 11 8.12 28.70 -0.14
C ALA A 11 7.78 29.36 -1.49
N GLN A 12 8.18 30.62 -1.70
CA GLN A 12 7.98 31.33 -2.96
C GLN A 12 8.69 30.65 -4.14
N LYS A 13 9.95 30.22 -3.95
CA LYS A 13 10.71 29.49 -4.97
C LYS A 13 10.05 28.17 -5.37
N CYS A 14 9.46 27.43 -4.42
CA CYS A 14 8.70 26.21 -4.70
C CYS A 14 7.44 26.52 -5.54
N ILE A 15 6.70 27.56 -5.18
CA ILE A 15 5.46 27.95 -5.88
C ILE A 15 5.76 28.44 -7.30
N THR A 16 6.78 29.27 -7.47
CA THR A 16 7.18 29.81 -8.81
C THR A 16 7.82 28.74 -9.70
N GLY A 17 8.23 27.58 -9.14
CA GLY A 17 8.90 26.50 -9.86
C GLY A 17 10.41 26.69 -10.03
N GLU A 18 11.03 27.66 -9.35
CA GLU A 18 12.49 27.77 -9.24
C GLU A 18 13.08 26.55 -8.54
N ILE A 19 12.36 26.05 -7.50
CA ILE A 19 12.61 24.74 -6.88
C ILE A 19 11.54 23.77 -7.38
N ILE A 20 11.97 22.70 -8.03
CA ILE A 20 11.06 21.65 -8.55
C ILE A 20 10.38 20.96 -7.36
N SER A 21 9.06 21.03 -7.32
CA SER A 21 8.25 20.53 -6.22
C SER A 21 6.92 19.97 -6.73
N CYS A 22 6.37 18.96 -6.04
CA CYS A 22 5.06 18.42 -6.35
C CYS A 22 3.93 19.39 -5.95
N LYS A 23 2.75 19.15 -6.47
CA LYS A 23 1.54 19.94 -6.22
C LYS A 23 1.24 20.09 -4.72
N LYS A 24 1.31 19.00 -3.95
CA LYS A 24 1.01 19.02 -2.50
C LYS A 24 2.06 19.77 -1.68
N HIS A 25 3.33 19.67 -2.01
CA HIS A 25 4.37 20.47 -1.35
C HIS A 25 4.19 21.97 -1.66
N LYS A 26 3.83 22.33 -2.90
CA LYS A 26 3.47 23.72 -3.26
C LYS A 26 2.27 24.21 -2.46
N TRP A 27 1.27 23.38 -2.24
CA TRP A 27 0.13 23.73 -1.37
C TRP A 27 0.55 23.94 0.09
N ALA A 28 1.46 23.10 0.62
CA ALA A 28 2.04 23.32 1.94
C ALA A 28 2.81 24.65 2.03
N CYS A 29 3.54 25.02 0.97
CA CYS A 29 4.21 26.30 0.85
C CYS A 29 3.22 27.47 0.78
N GLN A 30 2.13 27.35 0.00
CA GLN A 30 1.10 28.38 -0.07
C GLN A 30 0.41 28.58 1.28
N ARG A 31 0.04 27.49 1.97
CA ARG A 31 -0.54 27.55 3.31
C ARG A 31 0.36 28.31 4.30
N PHE A 32 1.68 28.11 4.22
CA PHE A 32 2.61 28.88 5.05
C PHE A 32 2.60 30.38 4.67
N LEU A 33 2.54 30.73 3.39
CA LEU A 33 2.49 32.12 2.94
C LEU A 33 1.19 32.79 3.33
N ASP A 34 0.06 32.08 3.30
CA ASP A 34 -1.24 32.57 3.75
C ASP A 34 -1.22 32.83 5.27
N ASP A 35 -0.62 31.91 6.06
CA ASP A 35 -0.39 32.12 7.49
C ASP A 35 0.53 33.33 7.77
N ALA A 36 1.55 33.52 6.94
CA ALA A 36 2.47 34.63 7.03
C ALA A 36 1.75 35.99 6.74
N ASP A 37 0.93 36.04 5.71
CA ASP A 37 0.12 37.20 5.36
C ASP A 37 -0.87 37.53 6.49
N ARG A 38 -1.59 36.55 7.01
CA ARG A 38 -2.49 36.70 8.16
C ARG A 38 -1.75 37.21 9.40
N PHE A 39 -0.55 36.70 9.68
CA PHE A 39 0.27 37.18 10.80
C PHE A 39 0.71 38.64 10.63
N GLU A 40 1.03 39.04 9.40
CA GLU A 40 1.50 40.41 9.09
C GLU A 40 0.36 41.44 9.03
N THR A 41 -0.86 41.01 8.65
CA THR A 41 -1.98 41.92 8.34
C THR A 41 -3.15 41.85 9.33
N ASP A 42 -3.40 40.69 9.98
CA ASP A 42 -4.54 40.49 10.88
C ASP A 42 -4.11 40.45 12.35
N GLN A 43 -4.51 41.47 13.11
CA GLN A 43 -4.22 41.57 14.55
C GLN A 43 -4.94 40.51 15.39
N GLU A 44 -6.08 40.01 14.92
CA GLU A 44 -6.88 38.99 15.60
C GLU A 44 -6.36 37.55 15.29
N TYR A 45 -5.44 37.40 14.33
CA TYR A 45 -4.85 36.12 14.04
C TYR A 45 -4.27 35.47 15.31
N PRO A 46 -4.66 34.24 15.67
CA PRO A 46 -4.40 33.67 17.00
C PRO A 46 -2.96 33.21 17.22
N TYR A 47 -2.12 33.27 16.17
CA TYR A 47 -0.74 32.84 16.21
C TYR A 47 0.24 33.97 15.95
N TYR A 48 1.50 33.76 16.35
CA TYR A 48 2.60 34.66 16.06
C TYR A 48 3.86 33.85 15.76
N TRP A 49 4.79 34.42 15.00
CA TRP A 49 6.08 33.84 14.73
C TRP A 49 7.10 34.20 15.81
N SER A 50 7.81 33.18 16.35
CA SER A 50 8.92 33.32 17.27
C SER A 50 10.23 33.02 16.56
N GLU A 51 10.90 34.04 16.10
CA GLU A 51 12.23 33.93 15.46
C GLU A 51 13.23 33.22 16.36
N GLU A 52 13.24 33.52 17.66
CA GLU A 52 14.09 32.89 18.66
C GLU A 52 13.86 31.38 18.70
N SER A 53 12.62 30.92 18.71
CA SER A 53 12.30 29.49 18.75
C SER A 53 12.73 28.78 17.47
N ALA A 54 12.55 29.40 16.31
CA ALA A 54 12.99 28.90 15.02
C ALA A 54 14.51 28.83 14.92
N GLN A 55 15.22 29.86 15.37
CA GLN A 55 16.68 29.86 15.39
C GLN A 55 17.25 28.84 16.39
N ASN A 56 16.61 28.66 17.55
CA ASN A 56 17.04 27.72 18.57
C ASN A 56 17.02 26.27 18.08
N ILE A 57 16.00 25.87 17.31
CA ILE A 57 15.96 24.49 16.77
C ILE A 57 17.01 24.28 15.68
N ILE A 58 17.32 25.27 14.85
CA ILE A 58 18.43 25.20 13.89
C ILE A 58 19.76 25.04 14.63
N ASN A 59 20.00 25.85 15.66
CA ASN A 59 21.22 25.78 16.47
C ASN A 59 21.33 24.45 17.23
N TRP A 60 20.21 23.87 17.65
CA TRP A 60 20.16 22.55 18.27
C TRP A 60 20.69 21.46 17.34
N PHE A 61 20.23 21.40 16.09
CA PHE A 61 20.69 20.40 15.12
C PHE A 61 22.21 20.51 14.88
N LYS A 62 22.79 21.72 14.88
CA LYS A 62 24.25 21.91 14.77
C LYS A 62 25.05 21.30 15.92
N LEU A 63 24.43 21.06 17.09
CA LEU A 63 25.05 20.34 18.19
C LEU A 63 25.06 18.84 18.01
N LEU A 64 24.16 18.28 17.17
CA LEU A 64 24.08 16.87 16.87
C LEU A 64 25.06 16.48 15.74
N ARG A 65 25.30 15.18 15.56
CA ARG A 65 26.25 14.67 14.57
C ARG A 65 25.60 13.66 13.66
N HIS A 66 25.93 13.74 12.38
CA HIS A 66 25.55 12.69 11.44
C HIS A 66 26.09 11.33 11.91
N SER A 67 25.24 10.33 11.98
CA SER A 67 25.58 8.99 12.49
C SER A 67 26.27 8.12 11.45
N LYS A 68 25.98 8.34 10.15
CA LYS A 68 26.34 7.46 9.03
C LYS A 68 26.62 8.26 7.75
N GLY A 69 27.19 7.56 6.77
CA GLY A 69 27.44 8.10 5.42
C GLY A 69 28.65 9.03 5.36
N ILE A 70 28.76 9.76 4.25
CA ILE A 70 29.90 10.68 3.95
C ILE A 70 30.02 11.86 4.93
N LEU A 71 28.91 12.20 5.60
CA LEU A 71 28.87 13.27 6.59
C LEU A 71 29.05 12.77 8.03
N ALA A 72 29.31 11.47 8.25
CA ALA A 72 29.45 10.91 9.58
C ALA A 72 30.41 11.71 10.46
N GLY A 73 29.97 12.06 11.69
CA GLY A 73 30.71 12.86 12.65
C GLY A 73 30.66 14.39 12.45
N LYS A 74 30.21 14.88 11.29
CA LYS A 74 30.01 16.32 11.05
C LYS A 74 28.76 16.84 11.75
N PRO A 75 28.68 18.14 12.10
CA PRO A 75 27.46 18.76 12.57
C PRO A 75 26.31 18.59 11.57
N ILE A 76 25.09 18.48 12.08
CA ILE A 76 23.91 18.40 11.21
C ILE A 76 23.49 19.82 10.83
N GLU A 77 23.60 20.12 9.56
CA GLU A 77 23.08 21.35 8.96
C GLU A 77 21.79 21.02 8.24
N LEU A 78 20.68 21.66 8.65
CA LEU A 78 19.38 21.44 8.06
C LEU A 78 19.33 22.04 6.65
N THR A 79 18.87 21.26 5.68
CA THR A 79 18.57 21.76 4.32
C THR A 79 17.40 22.76 4.34
N GLU A 80 17.22 23.56 3.28
CA GLU A 80 16.13 24.52 3.18
C GLU A 80 14.76 23.85 3.36
N TRP A 81 14.56 22.66 2.77
CA TRP A 81 13.34 21.87 2.95
C TRP A 81 13.10 21.45 4.42
N GLN A 82 14.15 21.02 5.12
CA GLN A 82 14.05 20.67 6.54
C GLN A 82 13.79 21.93 7.40
N GLN A 83 14.47 23.04 7.11
CA GLN A 83 14.23 24.31 7.80
C GLN A 83 12.79 24.79 7.59
N PHE A 84 12.27 24.71 6.37
CA PHE A 84 10.88 25.05 6.07
C PHE A 84 9.89 24.33 7.00
N ARG A 85 10.07 23.05 7.26
CA ARG A 85 9.17 22.24 8.10
C ARG A 85 9.43 22.42 9.59
N ILE A 86 10.70 22.21 10.00
CA ILE A 86 11.08 22.19 11.42
C ILE A 86 10.93 23.58 12.06
N CYS A 87 11.26 24.65 11.33
CA CYS A 87 11.11 25.98 11.87
C CYS A 87 9.64 26.39 11.97
N GLN A 88 8.75 25.93 11.09
CA GLN A 88 7.31 26.11 11.27
C GLN A 88 6.81 25.42 12.54
N LEU A 89 7.24 24.18 12.79
CA LEU A 89 6.85 23.41 13.98
C LEU A 89 7.14 24.19 15.27
N TYR A 90 8.30 24.83 15.36
CA TYR A 90 8.74 25.52 16.59
C TYR A 90 8.56 27.03 16.56
N GLY A 91 8.53 27.65 15.40
CA GLY A 91 8.40 29.10 15.23
C GLY A 91 6.96 29.61 15.45
N TRP A 92 5.95 28.89 14.95
CA TRP A 92 4.57 29.27 15.16
C TRP A 92 4.09 29.02 16.59
N LYS A 93 3.65 30.06 17.28
CA LYS A 93 3.18 30.05 18.66
C LYS A 93 1.77 30.60 18.79
N ARG A 94 1.02 30.11 19.75
CA ARG A 94 -0.30 30.61 20.10
C ARG A 94 -0.19 31.90 20.93
N LYS A 95 -0.87 32.97 20.56
CA LYS A 95 -0.87 34.21 21.31
C LYS A 95 -1.35 34.06 22.76
N LYS A 96 -2.31 33.16 23.00
CA LYS A 96 -2.95 32.98 24.30
C LYS A 96 -2.03 32.44 25.41
N ASP A 97 -1.02 31.64 25.07
CA ASP A 97 -0.18 30.94 26.08
C ASP A 97 1.30 30.78 25.68
N GLY A 98 1.69 31.24 24.48
CA GLY A 98 3.05 31.18 23.99
C GLY A 98 3.56 29.76 23.65
N ARG A 99 2.65 28.77 23.66
CA ARG A 99 2.98 27.37 23.32
C ARG A 99 2.96 27.14 21.81
N ARG A 100 3.51 26.01 21.40
CA ARG A 100 3.54 25.59 20.00
C ARG A 100 2.13 25.52 19.41
N ARG A 101 1.98 26.00 18.14
CA ARG A 101 0.73 25.90 17.40
C ARG A 101 0.43 24.44 17.05
N PHE A 102 1.40 23.77 16.42
CA PHE A 102 1.22 22.43 15.88
C PHE A 102 1.35 21.34 16.97
N LYS A 103 0.39 20.44 17.02
CA LYS A 103 0.34 19.30 17.93
C LYS A 103 0.60 17.98 17.18
N LYS A 104 0.47 18.03 15.85
CA LYS A 104 0.61 16.87 14.98
C LYS A 104 1.37 17.24 13.72
N THR A 105 2.22 16.33 13.25
CA THR A 105 2.92 16.46 11.98
C THR A 105 2.71 15.23 11.12
N PHE A 106 2.53 15.42 9.82
CA PHE A 106 2.55 14.36 8.82
C PHE A 106 3.59 14.71 7.76
N THR A 107 4.60 13.87 7.64
CA THR A 107 5.65 14.02 6.65
C THR A 107 5.72 12.76 5.80
N GLU A 108 5.40 12.93 4.53
CA GLU A 108 5.52 11.87 3.54
C GLU A 108 6.53 12.25 2.47
N VAL A 109 7.59 11.47 2.34
CA VAL A 109 8.68 11.70 1.38
C VAL A 109 9.39 10.38 1.08
N ALA A 110 9.97 10.23 -0.10
CA ALA A 110 10.68 9.03 -0.53
C ALA A 110 11.78 8.59 0.44
N ARG A 111 12.22 7.34 0.34
CA ARG A 111 13.30 6.79 1.18
C ARG A 111 14.63 7.56 1.00
N LYS A 112 15.45 7.58 2.05
CA LYS A 112 16.78 8.23 2.07
C LYS A 112 16.76 9.76 2.06
N ASN A 113 15.64 10.38 2.43
CA ASN A 113 15.50 11.83 2.66
C ASN A 113 15.58 12.20 4.15
N ALA A 114 16.45 11.53 4.92
CA ALA A 114 16.83 11.84 6.31
C ALA A 114 15.69 11.86 7.35
N LYS A 115 14.49 11.30 7.07
CA LYS A 115 13.33 11.27 7.97
C LYS A 115 13.67 10.87 9.42
N SER A 116 14.22 9.68 9.61
CA SER A 116 14.48 9.14 10.95
C SER A 116 15.55 9.93 11.71
N GLN A 117 16.49 10.57 11.01
CA GLN A 117 17.49 11.45 11.64
C GLN A 117 16.85 12.75 12.13
N GLU A 118 15.95 13.32 11.36
CA GLU A 118 15.21 14.52 11.71
C GLU A 118 14.35 14.28 12.95
N GLU A 119 13.53 13.22 12.94
CA GLU A 119 12.66 12.87 14.07
C GLU A 119 13.46 12.53 15.34
N ALA A 120 14.60 11.89 15.20
CA ALA A 120 15.51 11.64 16.34
C ALA A 120 16.02 12.93 16.95
N GLY A 121 16.39 13.91 16.12
CA GLY A 121 16.83 15.24 16.57
C GLY A 121 15.71 16.02 17.28
N ILE A 122 14.48 15.95 16.75
CA ILE A 122 13.28 16.54 17.36
C ILE A 122 12.97 15.87 18.69
N ALA A 123 12.96 14.53 18.75
CA ALA A 123 12.69 13.80 19.98
C ALA A 123 13.69 14.14 21.11
N LEU A 124 14.97 14.27 20.77
CA LEU A 124 15.98 14.74 21.72
C LEU A 124 15.75 16.18 22.20
N TYR A 125 15.27 17.07 21.32
CA TYR A 125 14.90 18.46 21.65
C TYR A 125 13.70 18.50 22.61
N GLU A 126 12.67 17.70 22.35
CA GLU A 126 11.47 17.62 23.19
C GLU A 126 11.81 17.16 24.62
N ILE A 127 12.60 16.08 24.80
CA ILE A 127 12.95 15.56 26.13
C ILE A 127 13.95 16.44 26.90
N SER A 128 14.62 17.38 26.24
CA SER A 128 15.63 18.23 26.86
C SER A 128 15.22 19.69 26.96
N VAL A 129 15.04 20.36 25.84
CA VAL A 129 14.78 21.80 25.80
C VAL A 129 13.33 22.09 26.17
N ILE A 130 12.36 21.46 25.48
CA ILE A 130 10.93 21.71 25.69
C ILE A 130 10.50 21.25 27.09
N SER A 131 10.91 20.05 27.52
CA SER A 131 10.61 19.55 28.86
C SER A 131 11.15 20.47 29.96
N THR A 132 12.37 21.00 29.79
CA THR A 132 13.00 21.93 30.76
C THR A 132 12.26 23.27 30.79
N LYS A 133 11.87 23.81 29.60
CA LYS A 133 11.10 25.03 29.47
C LYS A 133 9.74 24.90 30.15
N ASN A 134 9.05 23.80 29.90
CA ASN A 134 7.72 23.53 30.43
C ASN A 134 7.71 23.09 31.90
N LYS A 135 8.90 22.76 32.46
CA LYS A 135 9.02 22.17 33.80
C LYS A 135 8.15 20.93 33.96
N GLU A 136 8.17 20.05 32.96
CA GLU A 136 7.34 18.86 32.85
C GLU A 136 8.20 17.70 32.36
N VAL A 137 8.00 16.50 32.95
CA VAL A 137 8.64 15.29 32.44
C VAL A 137 7.96 14.91 31.13
N CYS A 138 8.77 14.80 30.08
CA CYS A 138 8.31 14.48 28.74
C CYS A 138 8.61 13.00 28.45
N GLU A 139 7.58 12.20 28.24
CA GLU A 139 7.68 10.82 27.81
C GLU A 139 7.54 10.77 26.27
N MET A 140 8.67 10.56 25.58
CA MET A 140 8.69 10.39 24.14
C MET A 140 8.76 8.91 23.80
N TYR A 141 7.93 8.49 22.87
CA TYR A 141 7.95 7.12 22.38
C TYR A 141 8.23 7.05 20.88
N THR A 142 8.81 5.97 20.43
CA THR A 142 8.99 5.65 19.01
C THR A 142 8.27 4.35 18.70
N ALA A 143 7.40 4.33 17.71
CA ALA A 143 6.59 3.18 17.34
C ALA A 143 6.83 2.76 15.89
N GLY A 144 6.80 1.46 15.65
CA GLY A 144 6.90 0.82 14.34
C GLY A 144 6.22 -0.54 14.38
N VAL A 145 5.85 -1.10 13.21
CA VAL A 145 5.13 -2.38 13.12
C VAL A 145 5.87 -3.54 13.79
N LYS A 146 7.21 -3.53 13.69
CA LYS A 146 8.09 -4.51 14.33
C LYS A 146 8.96 -3.80 15.37
N ARG A 147 9.34 -4.53 16.43
CA ARG A 147 10.22 -4.00 17.49
C ARG A 147 11.52 -3.42 16.94
N ASP A 148 12.11 -4.01 15.92
CA ASP A 148 13.33 -3.49 15.31
C ASP A 148 13.09 -2.17 14.55
N GLN A 149 11.91 -1.97 13.99
CA GLN A 149 11.51 -0.72 13.34
C GLN A 149 11.31 0.40 14.37
N SER A 150 10.63 0.13 15.48
CA SER A 150 10.46 1.12 16.56
C SER A 150 11.81 1.60 17.14
N LYS A 151 12.87 0.79 17.02
CA LYS A 151 14.22 1.13 17.43
C LYS A 151 15.01 1.97 16.42
N ILE A 152 14.55 2.18 15.19
CA ILE A 152 15.31 2.92 14.17
C ILE A 152 15.56 4.36 14.61
N VAL A 153 14.52 5.12 14.92
CA VAL A 153 14.60 6.51 15.38
C VAL A 153 15.29 6.59 16.74
N PHE A 154 14.98 5.67 17.65
CA PHE A 154 15.61 5.57 18.97
C PHE A 154 17.14 5.36 18.87
N ASN A 155 17.58 4.39 18.06
CA ASN A 155 19.00 4.12 17.86
C ASN A 155 19.71 5.29 17.18
N GLU A 156 19.05 5.93 16.21
CA GLU A 156 19.59 7.12 15.54
C GLU A 156 19.82 8.25 16.53
N ALA A 157 18.86 8.53 17.44
CA ALA A 157 19.02 9.50 18.50
C ALA A 157 20.25 9.21 19.39
N GLY A 158 20.46 7.95 19.77
CA GLY A 158 21.65 7.54 20.53
C GLY A 158 22.96 7.73 19.76
N LEU A 159 22.97 7.44 18.46
CA LEU A 159 24.15 7.57 17.60
C LEU A 159 24.52 9.04 17.35
N MET A 160 23.54 9.92 17.13
CA MET A 160 23.75 11.35 16.89
C MET A 160 24.43 12.06 18.07
N MET A 161 24.28 11.52 19.28
CA MET A 161 24.89 12.08 20.49
C MET A 161 26.32 11.60 20.78
N ARG A 162 26.80 10.49 20.16
CA ARG A 162 28.09 9.86 20.52
C ARG A 162 29.25 10.82 20.51
N ASN A 163 29.36 11.66 19.48
CA ASN A 163 30.42 12.64 19.29
C ASN A 163 29.92 14.09 19.39
N SER A 164 28.75 14.26 20.01
CA SER A 164 28.12 15.56 20.24
C SER A 164 28.60 16.19 21.55
N PRO A 165 28.67 17.52 21.66
CA PRO A 165 28.88 18.22 22.93
C PRO A 165 27.76 17.93 23.95
N LEU A 166 26.64 17.37 23.53
CA LEU A 166 25.51 17.00 24.39
C LEU A 166 25.65 15.64 25.06
N ARG A 167 26.67 14.84 24.72
CA ARG A 167 26.87 13.47 25.22
C ARG A 167 26.70 13.33 26.73
N GLY A 168 27.27 14.23 27.52
CA GLY A 168 27.20 14.20 28.99
C GLY A 168 25.85 14.66 29.58
N LYS A 169 24.89 15.06 28.78
CA LYS A 169 23.56 15.52 29.24
C LYS A 169 22.52 14.41 29.23
N PHE A 170 22.83 13.27 28.63
CA PHE A 170 21.90 12.16 28.46
C PHE A 170 22.51 10.85 28.95
N ASN A 171 21.68 10.03 29.59
CA ASN A 171 21.98 8.64 29.89
C ASN A 171 21.38 7.74 28.82
N VAL A 172 22.21 7.05 28.04
CA VAL A 172 21.82 6.20 26.92
C VAL A 172 21.99 4.74 27.31
N THR A 173 20.89 4.03 27.41
CA THR A 173 20.84 2.57 27.66
C THR A 173 20.32 1.84 26.41
N ARG A 174 20.20 0.53 26.49
CA ARG A 174 19.65 -0.31 25.42
C ARG A 174 18.18 0.02 25.09
N ASP A 175 17.40 0.43 26.10
CA ASP A 175 15.95 0.54 26.00
C ASP A 175 15.42 1.93 26.41
N SER A 176 16.30 2.88 26.72
CA SER A 176 15.94 4.26 27.10
C SER A 176 17.06 5.25 26.85
N ILE A 177 16.69 6.44 26.38
CA ILE A 177 17.54 7.63 26.37
C ILE A 177 16.90 8.62 27.33
N THR A 178 17.57 8.95 28.43
CA THR A 178 17.02 9.82 29.49
C THR A 178 17.84 11.10 29.57
N HIS A 179 17.17 12.25 29.52
CA HIS A 179 17.81 13.55 29.78
C HIS A 179 17.99 13.70 31.29
N ILE A 180 19.25 13.83 31.76
CA ILE A 180 19.61 13.74 33.17
C ILE A 180 18.95 14.84 34.02
N ARG A 181 18.85 16.07 33.47
CA ARG A 181 18.31 17.21 34.22
C ARG A 181 16.81 17.17 34.42
N SER A 182 16.03 16.78 33.40
CA SER A 182 14.56 16.79 33.46
C SER A 182 13.97 15.45 33.85
N GLY A 183 14.72 14.35 33.75
CA GLY A 183 14.18 12.99 33.90
C GLY A 183 13.35 12.51 32.70
N SER A 184 13.16 13.35 31.68
CA SER A 184 12.43 13.01 30.46
C SER A 184 13.16 11.97 29.64
N PHE A 185 12.43 11.15 28.88
CA PHE A 185 13.06 10.03 28.20
C PHE A 185 12.46 9.75 26.81
N ILE A 186 13.24 9.02 25.98
CA ILE A 186 12.78 8.38 24.75
C ILE A 186 12.83 6.86 24.95
N LYS A 187 11.73 6.15 24.61
CA LYS A 187 11.65 4.68 24.63
C LYS A 187 11.01 4.14 23.35
N PRO A 188 11.51 3.03 22.78
CA PRO A 188 10.84 2.33 21.70
C PRO A 188 9.68 1.49 22.26
N LEU A 189 8.49 1.57 21.62
CA LEU A 189 7.34 0.73 21.93
C LEU A 189 7.42 -0.59 21.17
N SER A 190 6.93 -1.66 21.79
CA SER A 190 6.67 -2.95 21.15
C SER A 190 5.18 -3.11 20.87
N LYS A 191 4.81 -4.07 20.02
CA LYS A 191 3.39 -4.39 19.74
C LYS A 191 2.61 -4.81 20.99
N GLU A 192 3.29 -5.37 21.98
CA GLU A 192 2.70 -5.75 23.27
C GLU A 192 2.37 -4.52 24.12
N ASP A 193 3.20 -3.46 24.02
CA ASP A 193 2.98 -2.19 24.72
C ASP A 193 1.77 -1.42 24.14
N GLY A 194 1.47 -1.57 22.82
CA GLY A 194 0.31 -0.95 22.19
C GLY A 194 -1.05 -1.47 22.69
N LYS A 195 -1.09 -2.71 23.18
CA LYS A 195 -2.30 -3.32 23.79
C LYS A 195 -2.48 -2.98 25.25
N SER A 196 -1.43 -2.57 25.96
CA SER A 196 -1.42 -2.26 27.39
C SER A 196 -1.14 -0.77 27.67
N GLY A 197 -1.39 0.11 26.71
CA GLY A 197 -1.18 1.56 26.81
C GLY A 197 -1.90 2.29 27.95
N ASP A 198 -2.70 1.58 28.74
CA ASP A 198 -3.42 2.02 29.93
C ASP A 198 -2.48 2.38 31.12
N GLY A 199 -1.47 3.15 30.93
CA GLY A 199 -0.56 3.60 31.99
C GLY A 199 0.53 4.54 31.54
N THR A 200 0.61 4.81 30.25
CA THR A 200 1.54 5.79 29.69
C THR A 200 0.83 7.12 29.42
N ASN A 201 1.54 8.23 29.65
CA ASN A 201 1.07 9.56 29.28
C ASN A 201 2.07 10.16 28.26
N PRO A 202 2.02 9.73 27.00
CA PRO A 202 3.01 10.14 26.01
C PRO A 202 2.92 11.64 25.76
N ALA A 203 3.94 12.39 26.12
CA ALA A 203 4.09 13.80 25.71
C ALA A 203 4.36 13.90 24.21
N GLY A 204 4.96 12.84 23.62
CA GLY A 204 5.13 12.75 22.19
C GLY A 204 5.32 11.31 21.70
N LEU A 205 4.93 11.09 20.47
CA LEU A 205 5.07 9.82 19.77
C LEU A 205 5.62 10.05 18.36
N VAL A 206 6.67 9.33 18.00
CA VAL A 206 7.12 9.18 16.61
C VAL A 206 6.53 7.90 16.05
N LEU A 207 5.66 8.02 15.06
CA LEU A 207 5.06 6.90 14.34
C LEU A 207 5.80 6.74 13.00
N ASP A 208 6.76 5.82 12.98
CA ASP A 208 7.62 5.58 11.82
C ASP A 208 7.01 4.54 10.86
N GLU A 209 7.21 4.77 9.56
CA GLU A 209 6.73 3.92 8.47
C GLU A 209 5.22 3.60 8.59
N PHE A 210 4.40 4.63 8.83
CA PHE A 210 2.97 4.46 9.11
C PHE A 210 2.22 3.73 7.98
N HIS A 211 2.69 3.80 6.73
CA HIS A 211 2.15 3.03 5.61
C HIS A 211 2.16 1.51 5.83
N GLN A 212 2.94 0.98 6.78
CA GLN A 212 3.01 -0.45 7.09
C GLN A 212 2.10 -0.85 8.26
N HIS A 213 1.48 0.10 8.97
CA HIS A 213 0.65 -0.18 10.13
C HIS A 213 -0.76 -0.63 9.71
N PRO A 214 -1.17 -1.89 10.02
CA PRO A 214 -2.47 -2.39 9.63
C PRO A 214 -3.61 -1.87 10.53
N THR A 215 -3.29 -1.27 11.67
CA THR A 215 -4.24 -0.74 12.67
C THR A 215 -3.83 0.65 13.15
N THR A 216 -4.74 1.34 13.85
CA THR A 216 -4.52 2.68 14.42
C THR A 216 -4.02 2.66 15.87
N GLU A 217 -3.73 1.50 16.48
CA GLU A 217 -3.42 1.37 17.92
C GLU A 217 -2.37 2.38 18.41
N PHE A 218 -1.22 2.50 17.74
CA PHE A 218 -0.19 3.47 18.13
C PHE A 218 -0.58 4.91 17.80
N TYR A 219 -1.32 5.13 16.73
CA TYR A 219 -1.84 6.45 16.38
C TYR A 219 -2.80 6.96 17.47
N ASP A 220 -3.73 6.13 17.93
CA ASP A 220 -4.69 6.46 18.97
C ASP A 220 -3.99 6.73 20.31
N LEU A 221 -2.92 5.98 20.62
CA LEU A 221 -2.07 6.24 21.79
C LEU A 221 -1.45 7.64 21.74
N GLY A 222 -0.95 8.06 20.58
CA GLY A 222 -0.36 9.39 20.38
C GLY A 222 -1.35 10.54 20.50
N LEU A 223 -2.63 10.32 20.16
CA LEU A 223 -3.68 11.32 20.34
C LEU A 223 -4.12 11.49 21.80
N GLY A 224 -3.93 10.50 22.66
CA GLY A 224 -4.34 10.50 24.06
C GLY A 224 -3.48 11.36 25.00
N ALA A 225 -2.50 12.09 24.50
CA ALA A 225 -1.54 12.86 25.28
C ALA A 225 -2.19 14.00 26.10
N ASN A 226 -1.98 13.99 27.41
CA ASN A 226 -2.44 15.03 28.33
C ASN A 226 -1.24 15.81 28.92
N THR A 227 -0.51 16.52 28.07
CA THR A 227 0.67 17.32 28.42
C THR A 227 0.51 18.76 27.91
N LYS A 228 1.43 19.65 28.31
CA LYS A 228 1.36 21.07 27.94
C LYS A 228 1.53 21.32 26.44
N GLU A 229 2.45 20.60 25.80
CA GLU A 229 2.75 20.71 24.37
C GLU A 229 2.86 19.31 23.74
N PRO A 230 1.73 18.56 23.59
CA PRO A 230 1.75 17.24 22.99
C PRO A 230 2.25 17.29 21.53
N LEU A 231 2.91 16.21 21.07
CA LEU A 231 3.40 16.12 19.70
C LEU A 231 3.31 14.69 19.15
N LEU A 232 2.39 14.47 18.23
CA LEU A 232 2.34 13.26 17.42
C LEU A 232 3.05 13.51 16.09
N MET A 233 4.16 12.85 15.86
CA MET A 233 4.93 12.94 14.62
C MET A 233 4.74 11.68 13.77
N ILE A 234 4.17 11.83 12.59
CA ILE A 234 3.96 10.75 11.63
C ILE A 234 4.92 10.93 10.47
N ILE A 235 5.79 9.94 10.27
CA ILE A 235 6.70 9.89 9.14
C ILE A 235 6.47 8.62 8.32
N THR A 236 6.40 8.79 7.02
CA THR A 236 6.11 7.67 6.14
C THR A 236 6.70 7.86 4.73
N THR A 237 6.70 6.79 3.98
CA THR A 237 6.74 6.80 2.51
C THR A 237 5.38 6.34 2.00
N ALA A 238 5.15 6.47 0.72
CA ALA A 238 4.05 5.77 0.07
C ALA A 238 4.15 4.26 0.27
N GLY A 239 3.00 3.60 0.32
CA GLY A 239 2.86 2.15 0.53
C GLY A 239 2.28 1.42 -0.67
N MET A 240 2.16 0.10 -0.53
CA MET A 240 1.62 -0.81 -1.54
C MET A 240 0.27 -1.40 -1.16
N ASP A 241 -0.34 -0.96 -0.07
CA ASP A 241 -1.68 -1.37 0.36
C ASP A 241 -2.52 -0.12 0.69
N LEU A 242 -3.35 0.26 -0.27
CA LEU A 242 -4.24 1.42 -0.15
C LEU A 242 -5.40 1.20 0.84
N THR A 243 -5.50 0.03 1.46
CA THR A 243 -6.53 -0.25 2.47
C THR A 243 -6.07 0.03 3.90
N TYR A 244 -4.77 0.31 4.11
CA TYR A 244 -4.24 0.62 5.43
C TYR A 244 -4.62 2.02 5.92
N PRO A 245 -4.72 2.22 7.24
CA PRO A 245 -5.14 3.49 7.84
C PRO A 245 -4.33 4.71 7.37
N CYS A 246 -3.04 4.51 7.09
CA CYS A 246 -2.18 5.57 6.60
C CYS A 246 -2.71 6.19 5.31
N TYR A 247 -3.14 5.37 4.32
CA TYR A 247 -3.69 5.87 3.07
C TYR A 247 -5.16 6.29 3.19
N VAL A 248 -6.01 5.35 3.66
CA VAL A 248 -7.47 5.56 3.66
C VAL A 248 -7.89 6.75 4.52
N THR A 249 -7.22 6.93 5.64
CA THR A 249 -7.58 7.97 6.62
C THR A 249 -6.61 9.14 6.57
N GLU A 250 -5.35 8.90 6.88
CA GLU A 250 -4.41 9.98 7.20
C GLU A 250 -3.93 10.74 5.96
N TYR A 251 -3.41 10.03 4.94
CA TYR A 251 -2.98 10.65 3.69
C TYR A 251 -4.13 11.39 2.98
N THR A 252 -5.32 10.75 2.96
CA THR A 252 -6.53 11.36 2.38
C THR A 252 -6.93 12.63 3.13
N TYR A 253 -6.90 12.61 4.47
CA TYR A 253 -7.20 13.76 5.30
C TYR A 253 -6.15 14.87 5.14
N CYS A 254 -4.87 14.52 5.19
CA CYS A 254 -3.77 15.46 4.98
C CYS A 254 -3.79 16.11 3.59
N SER A 255 -4.14 15.33 2.55
CA SER A 255 -4.30 15.86 1.20
C SER A 255 -5.41 16.90 1.13
N LYS A 256 -6.54 16.68 1.83
CA LYS A 256 -7.64 17.66 1.91
C LYS A 256 -7.26 18.93 2.70
N ILE A 257 -6.46 18.80 3.78
CA ILE A 257 -5.95 19.97 4.53
C ILE A 257 -5.06 20.86 3.65
N LEU A 258 -4.29 20.26 2.74
CA LEU A 258 -3.42 21.00 1.85
C LEU A 258 -4.16 21.58 0.64
N ASP A 259 -5.21 20.92 0.16
CA ASP A 259 -5.95 21.29 -1.04
C ASP A 259 -6.71 22.63 -0.85
N PRO A 260 -6.36 23.69 -1.60
CA PRO A 260 -7.01 24.99 -1.48
C PRO A 260 -8.49 24.98 -1.90
N ASP A 261 -8.93 23.96 -2.67
CA ASP A 261 -10.31 23.81 -3.10
C ASP A 261 -11.16 23.00 -2.09
N SER A 262 -10.57 22.61 -0.95
CA SER A 262 -11.23 21.82 0.11
C SER A 262 -11.64 22.70 1.27
N ASP A 263 -12.86 22.47 1.82
CA ASP A 263 -13.36 23.12 3.04
C ASP A 263 -12.76 22.55 4.34
N VAL A 264 -11.78 21.62 4.25
CA VAL A 264 -11.19 20.94 5.40
C VAL A 264 -10.01 21.75 5.94
N GLU A 265 -10.17 22.31 7.12
CA GLU A 265 -9.11 23.04 7.82
C GLU A 265 -8.65 22.33 9.10
N ASN A 266 -7.36 22.38 9.38
CA ASN A 266 -6.79 21.99 10.67
C ASN A 266 -5.51 22.79 10.95
N GLU A 267 -5.66 23.89 11.68
CA GLU A 267 -4.56 24.82 11.95
C GLU A 267 -3.47 24.27 12.89
N GLU A 268 -3.78 23.23 13.66
CA GLU A 268 -2.83 22.59 14.59
C GLU A 268 -2.08 21.38 13.98
N TYR A 269 -2.29 21.10 12.67
CA TYR A 269 -1.69 20.00 11.96
C TYR A 269 -0.72 20.50 10.86
N LEU A 270 0.57 20.25 11.06
CA LEU A 270 1.61 20.54 10.07
C LEU A 270 1.73 19.36 9.09
N VAL A 271 1.44 19.61 7.83
CA VAL A 271 1.44 18.60 6.78
C VAL A 271 2.44 18.96 5.71
N ASP A 272 3.25 17.97 5.29
CA ASP A 272 4.12 18.08 4.12
C ASP A 272 4.21 16.74 3.37
N ILE A 273 3.90 16.77 2.07
CA ILE A 273 3.88 15.60 1.19
C ILE A 273 4.73 15.90 -0.04
N CYS A 274 5.80 15.12 -0.22
CA CYS A 274 6.70 15.17 -1.37
C CYS A 274 6.58 13.86 -2.16
N GLU A 275 5.87 13.89 -3.28
CA GLU A 275 5.56 12.74 -4.12
C GLU A 275 5.66 13.13 -5.61
N LEU A 276 5.57 12.18 -6.53
CA LEU A 276 5.30 12.51 -7.93
C LEU A 276 3.82 12.85 -8.11
N ASP A 277 3.55 13.85 -8.94
CA ASP A 277 2.18 14.14 -9.34
C ASP A 277 1.65 13.06 -10.31
N PRO A 278 0.33 12.77 -10.34
CA PRO A 278 -0.23 11.72 -11.18
C PRO A 278 0.20 11.79 -12.66
N GLU A 279 0.22 12.99 -13.23
CA GLU A 279 0.64 13.24 -14.61
C GLU A 279 2.11 12.88 -14.91
N ASP A 280 2.96 12.79 -13.89
CA ASP A 280 4.38 12.48 -14.07
C ASP A 280 4.63 10.99 -14.33
N TYR A 281 3.70 10.10 -13.93
CA TYR A 281 3.84 8.65 -14.04
C TYR A 281 2.69 7.96 -14.79
N GLU A 282 1.70 8.67 -15.28
CA GLU A 282 0.69 8.14 -16.20
C GLU A 282 1.33 7.50 -17.44
N ASN A 283 2.43 8.08 -17.92
CA ASN A 283 3.28 7.50 -18.95
C ASN A 283 4.67 7.25 -18.38
N ILE A 284 5.07 5.98 -18.27
CA ILE A 284 6.37 5.56 -17.70
C ILE A 284 7.55 6.22 -18.41
N SER A 285 7.45 6.57 -19.72
CA SER A 285 8.51 7.26 -20.44
C SER A 285 8.81 8.67 -19.90
N ARG A 286 7.87 9.31 -19.18
CA ARG A 286 8.13 10.60 -18.53
C ARG A 286 9.12 10.49 -17.37
N LEU A 287 9.25 9.31 -16.78
CA LEU A 287 10.23 9.06 -15.73
C LEU A 287 11.70 9.09 -16.22
N ASP A 288 11.93 9.14 -17.54
CA ASP A 288 13.27 9.38 -18.10
C ASP A 288 13.76 10.82 -17.84
N ASP A 289 12.86 11.75 -17.46
CA ASP A 289 13.20 13.08 -16.98
C ASP A 289 13.54 13.03 -15.48
N GLU A 290 14.85 13.01 -15.19
CA GLU A 290 15.36 12.95 -13.82
C GLU A 290 14.95 14.15 -12.95
N SER A 291 14.60 15.29 -13.55
CA SER A 291 14.18 16.47 -12.81
C SER A 291 12.88 16.24 -12.04
N LEU A 292 12.00 15.38 -12.56
CA LEU A 292 10.75 15.01 -11.87
C LEU A 292 11.01 14.29 -10.54
N TRP A 293 12.14 13.58 -10.40
CA TRP A 293 12.46 12.84 -9.18
C TRP A 293 12.73 13.75 -7.98
N GLU A 294 13.07 15.02 -8.23
CA GLU A 294 13.25 16.04 -7.18
C GLU A 294 11.97 16.26 -6.38
N LYS A 295 10.80 16.15 -7.03
CA LYS A 295 9.48 16.29 -6.37
C LYS A 295 9.33 15.39 -5.15
N ALA A 296 9.84 14.16 -5.23
CA ALA A 296 9.77 13.16 -4.16
C ALA A 296 11.06 13.08 -3.32
N ASN A 297 12.14 13.75 -3.72
CA ASN A 297 13.47 13.60 -3.13
C ASN A 297 14.17 14.94 -2.82
N PRO A 298 13.59 15.79 -1.97
CA PRO A 298 14.11 17.13 -1.70
C PRO A 298 15.51 17.16 -1.06
N ILE A 299 16.00 16.04 -0.52
CA ILE A 299 17.38 15.92 -0.01
C ILE A 299 18.21 15.01 -0.91
N ARG A 300 17.71 13.83 -1.26
CA ARG A 300 18.48 12.81 -1.98
C ARG A 300 18.96 13.29 -3.34
N MET A 301 18.21 14.16 -4.01
CA MET A 301 18.56 14.75 -5.30
C MET A 301 19.47 15.99 -5.21
N THR A 302 19.88 16.43 -4.02
CA THR A 302 20.78 17.58 -3.87
C THR A 302 22.28 17.22 -3.97
N TYR A 303 22.63 15.93 -3.93
CA TYR A 303 24.03 15.46 -3.98
C TYR A 303 24.23 14.31 -4.96
N GLU A 304 25.39 14.22 -5.59
CA GLU A 304 25.62 13.35 -6.74
C GLU A 304 25.47 11.86 -6.42
N GLU A 305 26.00 11.38 -5.28
CA GLU A 305 25.86 9.96 -4.90
C GLU A 305 24.39 9.56 -4.67
N GLY A 306 23.54 10.51 -4.27
CA GLY A 306 22.10 10.31 -4.16
C GLY A 306 21.45 10.11 -5.52
N LYS A 307 21.80 10.97 -6.49
CA LYS A 307 21.35 10.90 -7.89
C LYS A 307 21.78 9.60 -8.55
N GLU A 308 23.07 9.26 -8.46
CA GLU A 308 23.60 8.01 -9.05
C GLU A 308 22.88 6.76 -8.54
N LYS A 309 22.56 6.72 -7.24
CA LYS A 309 21.81 5.58 -6.67
C LYS A 309 20.38 5.50 -7.21
N ILE A 310 19.67 6.62 -7.38
CA ILE A 310 18.32 6.61 -7.97
C ILE A 310 18.40 6.19 -9.43
N ARG A 311 19.38 6.70 -10.21
CA ARG A 311 19.63 6.27 -11.60
C ARG A 311 19.85 4.76 -11.71
N GLY A 312 20.65 4.19 -10.79
CA GLY A 312 20.88 2.74 -10.74
C GLY A 312 19.60 1.94 -10.45
N GLU A 313 18.80 2.38 -9.48
CA GLU A 313 17.53 1.77 -9.14
C GLU A 313 16.52 1.89 -10.31
N TYR A 314 16.49 3.02 -11.01
CA TYR A 314 15.63 3.23 -12.18
C TYR A 314 16.02 2.32 -13.38
N LYS A 315 17.31 2.18 -13.68
CA LYS A 315 17.79 1.27 -14.73
C LYS A 315 17.31 -0.16 -14.49
N ILE A 316 17.41 -0.64 -13.25
CA ILE A 316 16.93 -1.98 -12.88
C ILE A 316 15.41 -2.07 -13.05
N ALA A 317 14.67 -1.04 -12.60
CA ALA A 317 13.22 -1.03 -12.68
C ALA A 317 12.72 -0.96 -14.14
N LYS A 318 13.46 -0.31 -15.04
CA LYS A 318 13.13 -0.23 -16.47
C LYS A 318 13.29 -1.56 -17.19
N GLU A 319 14.32 -2.34 -16.83
CA GLU A 319 14.59 -3.66 -17.42
C GLU A 319 13.77 -4.79 -16.77
N ILE A 320 13.41 -4.65 -15.49
CA ILE A 320 12.69 -5.66 -14.72
C ILE A 320 11.37 -5.07 -14.23
N PRO A 321 10.24 -5.31 -14.93
CA PRO A 321 8.94 -4.69 -14.59
C PRO A 321 8.49 -4.91 -13.14
N GLU A 322 8.88 -6.03 -12.53
CA GLU A 322 8.57 -6.36 -11.13
C GLU A 322 9.23 -5.37 -10.14
N HIS A 323 10.34 -4.75 -10.52
CA HIS A 323 11.02 -3.73 -9.71
C HIS A 323 10.39 -2.34 -9.86
N MET A 324 9.60 -2.07 -10.90
CA MET A 324 9.02 -0.76 -11.16
C MET A 324 8.09 -0.32 -10.03
N THR A 325 7.24 -1.22 -9.52
CA THR A 325 6.36 -0.93 -8.36
C THR A 325 7.16 -0.50 -7.13
N ALA A 326 8.25 -1.21 -6.84
CA ALA A 326 9.12 -0.87 -5.72
C ALA A 326 9.85 0.46 -5.95
N PHE A 327 10.27 0.75 -7.16
CA PHE A 327 10.89 2.02 -7.54
C PHE A 327 9.92 3.20 -7.38
N LEU A 328 8.71 3.10 -7.96
CA LEU A 328 7.67 4.11 -7.82
C LEU A 328 7.34 4.40 -6.36
N THR A 329 7.14 3.36 -5.55
CA THR A 329 6.77 3.52 -4.15
C THR A 329 7.91 4.02 -3.27
N LYS A 330 9.10 3.42 -3.38
CA LYS A 330 10.21 3.66 -2.44
C LYS A 330 11.09 4.83 -2.85
N CYS A 331 11.26 5.07 -4.15
CA CYS A 331 12.14 6.10 -4.67
C CYS A 331 11.39 7.35 -5.12
N LEU A 332 10.16 7.20 -5.58
CA LEU A 332 9.36 8.30 -6.11
C LEU A 332 8.10 8.60 -5.30
N ASN A 333 7.92 7.90 -4.18
CA ASN A 333 6.86 8.13 -3.20
C ASN A 333 5.44 8.11 -3.80
N VAL A 334 5.20 7.20 -4.73
CA VAL A 334 3.90 7.00 -5.38
C VAL A 334 3.14 5.87 -4.69
N TRP A 335 1.91 6.13 -4.26
CA TRP A 335 1.03 5.10 -3.72
C TRP A 335 0.56 4.16 -4.84
N VAL A 336 0.80 2.88 -4.67
CA VAL A 336 0.47 1.85 -5.65
C VAL A 336 -0.30 0.72 -4.96
N GLN A 337 -1.40 0.30 -5.56
CA GLN A 337 -2.10 -0.90 -5.10
C GLN A 337 -1.35 -2.13 -5.63
N ALA A 338 -0.26 -2.50 -4.96
CA ALA A 338 0.49 -3.71 -5.28
C ALA A 338 1.15 -4.27 -4.01
N LYS A 339 1.13 -5.58 -3.87
CA LYS A 339 1.91 -6.27 -2.84
C LYS A 339 3.29 -6.61 -3.39
N GLU A 340 4.34 -6.57 -2.56
CA GLU A 340 5.74 -6.91 -2.95
C GLU A 340 5.88 -8.26 -3.68
N LYS A 341 4.86 -9.14 -3.55
CA LYS A 341 4.75 -10.44 -4.22
C LYS A 341 3.37 -10.60 -4.85
N GLY A 342 2.78 -9.51 -5.34
CA GLY A 342 1.47 -9.56 -5.99
C GLY A 342 1.50 -10.50 -7.19
N TYR A 343 0.44 -11.30 -7.34
CA TYR A 343 0.30 -12.21 -8.46
C TYR A 343 0.08 -11.48 -9.78
N MET A 344 -0.76 -10.42 -9.77
CA MET A 344 -1.26 -9.77 -10.97
C MET A 344 -0.96 -8.27 -10.99
N ASP A 345 -0.54 -7.76 -12.13
CA ASP A 345 -0.57 -6.34 -12.44
C ASP A 345 -2.03 -5.92 -12.68
N MET A 346 -2.58 -5.12 -11.77
CA MET A 346 -4.00 -4.75 -11.80
C MET A 346 -4.37 -3.83 -12.95
N ALA A 347 -3.42 -3.08 -13.53
CA ALA A 347 -3.69 -2.29 -14.73
C ALA A 347 -3.87 -3.20 -15.95
N LYS A 348 -3.04 -4.24 -16.07
CA LYS A 348 -3.17 -5.25 -17.14
C LYS A 348 -4.42 -6.11 -16.97
N TRP A 349 -4.75 -6.49 -15.71
CA TRP A 349 -5.99 -7.18 -15.40
C TRP A 349 -7.20 -6.37 -15.84
N LYS A 350 -7.26 -5.10 -15.45
CA LYS A 350 -8.36 -4.19 -15.78
C LYS A 350 -8.47 -3.91 -17.28
N ALA A 351 -7.38 -4.00 -18.03
CA ALA A 351 -7.38 -3.87 -19.49
C ALA A 351 -8.05 -5.07 -20.20
N CYS A 352 -8.34 -6.16 -19.48
CA CYS A 352 -9.09 -7.33 -19.95
C CYS A 352 -10.60 -7.23 -19.62
N GLU A 353 -11.03 -6.23 -18.84
CA GLU A 353 -12.41 -5.98 -18.48
C GLU A 353 -13.16 -5.38 -19.68
N VAL A 354 -14.29 -5.96 -20.03
CA VAL A 354 -15.18 -5.48 -21.10
C VAL A 354 -16.56 -5.17 -20.52
N GLU A 355 -17.29 -4.24 -21.14
CA GLU A 355 -18.65 -3.91 -20.72
C GLU A 355 -19.60 -5.09 -20.96
N GLU A 356 -19.44 -5.78 -22.08
CA GLU A 356 -20.23 -6.93 -22.48
C GLU A 356 -19.39 -7.91 -23.30
N ILE A 357 -19.61 -9.21 -23.10
CA ILE A 357 -19.00 -10.27 -23.92
C ILE A 357 -19.77 -10.34 -25.25
N GLN A 358 -19.11 -9.94 -26.34
CA GLN A 358 -19.71 -9.93 -27.69
C GLN A 358 -19.71 -11.30 -28.38
N ILE A 359 -19.05 -12.30 -27.77
CA ILE A 359 -18.92 -13.66 -28.32
C ILE A 359 -20.17 -14.48 -27.89
N ASP A 360 -20.82 -15.14 -28.83
CA ASP A 360 -21.90 -16.09 -28.52
C ASP A 360 -21.29 -17.38 -27.95
N THR A 361 -21.51 -17.62 -26.66
CA THR A 361 -20.92 -18.74 -25.93
C THR A 361 -21.80 -19.99 -25.91
N ARG A 362 -22.99 -19.98 -26.53
CA ARG A 362 -23.89 -21.12 -26.55
C ARG A 362 -23.27 -22.32 -27.27
N GLY A 363 -23.36 -23.47 -26.67
CA GLY A 363 -22.77 -24.70 -27.18
C GLY A 363 -21.27 -24.85 -26.95
N MET A 364 -20.58 -23.81 -26.42
CA MET A 364 -19.15 -23.89 -26.14
C MET A 364 -18.84 -24.75 -24.92
N SER A 365 -17.65 -25.35 -24.92
CA SER A 365 -17.11 -26.09 -23.79
C SER A 365 -16.73 -25.17 -22.64
N VAL A 366 -17.15 -25.49 -21.42
CA VAL A 366 -16.79 -24.76 -20.20
C VAL A 366 -16.03 -25.67 -19.22
N TYR A 367 -14.95 -25.15 -18.69
CA TYR A 367 -14.21 -25.72 -17.56
C TYR A 367 -14.65 -24.99 -16.29
N VAL A 368 -15.10 -25.76 -15.30
CA VAL A 368 -15.57 -25.17 -14.05
C VAL A 368 -14.59 -25.50 -12.94
N GLY A 369 -13.98 -24.48 -12.37
CA GLY A 369 -13.05 -24.63 -11.25
C GLY A 369 -13.71 -24.30 -9.91
N PHE A 370 -13.29 -25.01 -8.88
CA PHE A 370 -13.81 -24.89 -7.53
C PHE A 370 -12.69 -24.69 -6.51
N ASP A 371 -12.90 -23.73 -5.63
CA ASP A 371 -12.17 -23.62 -4.36
C ASP A 371 -13.17 -23.79 -3.22
N MET A 372 -13.17 -24.98 -2.60
CA MET A 372 -14.13 -25.40 -1.59
C MET A 372 -13.59 -25.16 -0.18
N SER A 373 -14.20 -24.23 0.56
CA SER A 373 -13.79 -23.96 1.94
C SER A 373 -14.20 -25.06 2.93
N ALA A 374 -13.34 -25.31 3.93
CA ALA A 374 -13.56 -26.37 4.92
C ALA A 374 -14.65 -26.08 5.97
N LYS A 375 -14.87 -24.82 6.37
CA LYS A 375 -15.75 -24.51 7.51
C LYS A 375 -16.55 -23.21 7.42
N THR A 376 -15.94 -22.05 7.20
CA THR A 376 -16.60 -20.74 7.37
C THR A 376 -16.08 -19.69 6.40
N ASP A 377 -15.23 -20.05 5.48
CA ASP A 377 -14.63 -19.18 4.50
C ASP A 377 -15.44 -19.12 3.21
N LEU A 378 -15.06 -18.23 2.29
CA LEU A 378 -15.67 -18.20 0.98
C LEU A 378 -15.43 -19.53 0.26
N THR A 379 -16.47 -20.02 -0.42
CA THR A 379 -16.35 -21.02 -1.46
C THR A 379 -16.55 -20.33 -2.79
N SER A 380 -15.73 -20.59 -3.77
CA SER A 380 -15.82 -19.90 -5.07
C SER A 380 -15.87 -20.90 -6.23
N THR A 381 -16.61 -20.52 -7.26
CA THR A 381 -16.66 -21.20 -8.54
C THR A 381 -16.21 -20.25 -9.65
N ALA A 382 -15.50 -20.79 -10.62
CA ALA A 382 -15.09 -20.05 -11.81
C ALA A 382 -15.46 -20.84 -13.06
N PHE A 383 -15.99 -20.15 -14.05
CA PHE A 383 -16.32 -20.71 -15.38
C PHE A 383 -15.32 -20.14 -16.37
N LEU A 384 -14.62 -21.01 -17.05
CA LEU A 384 -13.60 -20.65 -18.04
C LEU A 384 -13.98 -21.26 -19.39
N ILE A 385 -14.18 -20.42 -20.39
CA ILE A 385 -14.62 -20.81 -21.72
C ILE A 385 -13.51 -20.44 -22.71
N PRO A 386 -12.75 -21.44 -23.23
CA PRO A 386 -11.80 -21.20 -24.32
C PRO A 386 -12.58 -20.89 -25.61
N CYS A 387 -12.14 -19.89 -26.35
CA CYS A 387 -12.71 -19.52 -27.63
C CYS A 387 -11.62 -19.16 -28.65
N GLN A 388 -11.86 -19.55 -29.91
CA GLN A 388 -11.04 -19.17 -31.03
C GLN A 388 -11.19 -17.67 -31.30
N SER A 389 -10.07 -16.95 -31.46
CA SER A 389 -10.10 -15.51 -31.63
C SER A 389 -10.19 -15.07 -33.09
N GLY A 390 -9.86 -15.94 -34.04
CA GLY A 390 -9.62 -15.60 -35.44
C GLY A 390 -8.33 -14.82 -35.66
N GLU A 391 -7.54 -14.57 -34.61
CA GLU A 391 -6.23 -13.92 -34.66
C GLU A 391 -5.14 -14.99 -34.61
N PHE A 392 -4.02 -14.78 -35.31
CA PHE A 392 -2.92 -15.74 -35.39
C PHE A 392 -1.63 -15.11 -34.85
N ASP A 393 -0.83 -15.91 -34.16
CA ASP A 393 0.50 -15.49 -33.70
C ASP A 393 1.54 -15.45 -34.85
N ALA A 394 2.79 -15.05 -34.53
CA ALA A 394 3.87 -14.97 -35.50
C ALA A 394 4.26 -16.33 -36.12
N GLU A 395 3.87 -17.44 -35.50
CA GLU A 395 4.13 -18.81 -35.94
C GLU A 395 2.95 -19.41 -36.72
N GLY A 396 1.86 -18.63 -36.88
CA GLY A 396 0.65 -19.02 -37.63
C GLY A 396 -0.30 -19.89 -36.83
N LYS A 397 -0.15 -20.00 -35.50
CA LYS A 397 -1.07 -20.69 -34.61
C LYS A 397 -2.18 -19.74 -34.17
N GLU A 398 -3.42 -20.20 -34.19
CA GLU A 398 -4.56 -19.39 -33.74
C GLU A 398 -4.47 -19.07 -32.25
N ILE A 399 -4.69 -17.80 -31.90
CA ILE A 399 -4.68 -17.34 -30.53
C ILE A 399 -6.00 -17.73 -29.84
N VAL A 400 -5.89 -18.41 -28.72
CA VAL A 400 -7.04 -18.77 -27.88
C VAL A 400 -7.29 -17.65 -26.89
N LYS A 401 -8.53 -17.15 -26.86
CA LYS A 401 -9.02 -16.25 -25.80
C LYS A 401 -9.84 -17.04 -24.79
N TYR A 402 -9.87 -16.55 -23.54
CA TYR A 402 -10.61 -17.22 -22.47
C TYR A 402 -11.60 -16.23 -21.86
N ILE A 403 -12.88 -16.61 -21.85
CA ILE A 403 -13.94 -15.87 -21.17
C ILE A 403 -14.01 -16.38 -19.74
N VAL A 404 -14.03 -15.48 -18.76
CA VAL A 404 -14.01 -15.79 -17.34
C VAL A 404 -15.22 -15.22 -16.63
N TYR A 405 -15.97 -16.08 -15.94
CA TYR A 405 -16.98 -15.69 -14.95
C TYR A 405 -16.65 -16.30 -13.60
N SER A 406 -17.05 -15.64 -12.53
CA SER A 406 -16.82 -16.13 -11.17
C SER A 406 -18.00 -15.79 -10.27
N HIS A 407 -18.33 -16.72 -9.36
CA HIS A 407 -19.33 -16.52 -8.32
C HIS A 407 -18.85 -17.13 -7.00
N SER A 408 -19.24 -16.52 -5.89
CA SER A 408 -18.82 -16.97 -4.58
C SER A 408 -19.99 -17.23 -3.65
N PHE A 409 -19.75 -18.04 -2.60
CA PHE A 409 -20.73 -18.44 -1.62
C PHE A 409 -20.21 -18.23 -0.22
N ILE A 410 -21.09 -17.86 0.71
CA ILE A 410 -20.81 -17.73 2.15
C ILE A 410 -21.94 -18.42 2.93
N PRO A 411 -21.63 -19.06 4.09
CA PRO A 411 -22.61 -19.93 4.72
C PRO A 411 -23.83 -19.19 5.28
N ASN A 412 -23.65 -18.05 5.94
CA ASN A 412 -24.74 -17.32 6.57
C ASN A 412 -24.44 -15.84 6.79
N ARG A 413 -25.45 -15.07 7.23
CA ARG A 413 -25.34 -13.64 7.50
C ARG A 413 -24.33 -13.27 8.58
N GLU A 414 -24.22 -14.08 9.61
CA GLU A 414 -23.26 -13.85 10.70
C GLU A 414 -21.83 -13.86 10.14
N LYS A 415 -21.50 -14.86 9.35
CA LYS A 415 -20.20 -14.99 8.70
C LYS A 415 -19.95 -13.88 7.67
N LEU A 416 -20.95 -13.45 6.92
CA LEU A 416 -20.87 -12.31 6.03
C LEU A 416 -20.49 -11.03 6.80
N MET A 417 -21.15 -10.76 7.93
CA MET A 417 -20.88 -9.58 8.76
C MET A 417 -19.49 -9.66 9.43
N GLU A 418 -19.09 -10.85 9.91
CA GLU A 418 -17.74 -11.09 10.43
C GLU A 418 -16.69 -10.75 9.36
N ARG A 419 -16.87 -11.23 8.12
CA ARG A 419 -15.97 -10.94 7.00
C ARG A 419 -15.95 -9.48 6.62
N LYS A 420 -17.11 -8.84 6.49
CA LYS A 420 -17.21 -7.40 6.24
C LYS A 420 -16.40 -6.59 7.25
N SER A 421 -16.51 -6.93 8.54
CA SER A 421 -15.73 -6.26 9.59
C SER A 421 -14.24 -6.53 9.49
N LYS A 422 -13.83 -7.76 9.17
CA LYS A 422 -12.44 -8.19 9.12
C LYS A 422 -11.71 -7.68 7.88
N ASP A 423 -12.34 -7.83 6.72
CA ASP A 423 -11.74 -7.53 5.42
C ASP A 423 -11.93 -6.06 5.01
N LYS A 424 -12.79 -5.31 5.73
CA LYS A 424 -13.12 -3.90 5.49
C LYS A 424 -13.69 -3.61 4.10
N VAL A 425 -14.46 -4.54 3.54
CA VAL A 425 -15.14 -4.42 2.24
C VAL A 425 -16.63 -4.75 2.37
N ASP A 426 -17.45 -4.21 1.45
CA ASP A 426 -18.91 -4.33 1.53
C ASP A 426 -19.42 -5.60 0.83
N TYR A 427 -19.36 -6.73 1.54
CA TYR A 427 -19.91 -8.02 1.08
C TYR A 427 -21.41 -7.96 0.79
N ASP A 428 -22.17 -7.12 1.49
CA ASP A 428 -23.60 -6.93 1.20
C ASP A 428 -23.84 -6.29 -0.18
N ALA A 429 -22.93 -5.41 -0.62
CA ALA A 429 -23.01 -4.86 -1.96
C ALA A 429 -22.76 -5.94 -3.01
N TRP A 430 -21.77 -6.80 -2.82
CA TRP A 430 -21.46 -7.89 -3.74
C TRP A 430 -22.60 -8.91 -3.85
N GLU A 431 -23.30 -9.18 -2.74
CA GLU A 431 -24.51 -10.01 -2.76
C GLU A 431 -25.63 -9.34 -3.55
N ARG A 432 -25.94 -8.06 -3.27
CA ARG A 432 -26.98 -7.32 -4.02
C ARG A 432 -26.68 -7.23 -5.52
N MET A 433 -25.41 -7.18 -5.90
CA MET A 433 -24.96 -7.16 -7.28
C MET A 433 -24.95 -8.56 -7.93
N GLY A 434 -25.21 -9.63 -7.18
CA GLY A 434 -25.29 -10.98 -7.69
C GLY A 434 -23.96 -11.73 -7.83
N PHE A 435 -22.87 -11.25 -7.19
CA PHE A 435 -21.57 -11.93 -7.23
C PHE A 435 -21.31 -12.84 -6.03
N LEU A 436 -22.18 -12.77 -5.01
CA LEU A 436 -22.11 -13.56 -3.79
C LEU A 436 -23.49 -14.12 -3.43
N THR A 437 -23.52 -15.38 -2.99
CA THR A 437 -24.74 -16.02 -2.47
C THR A 437 -24.55 -16.44 -1.02
N VAL A 438 -25.52 -16.11 -0.16
CA VAL A 438 -25.60 -16.60 1.23
C VAL A 438 -26.44 -17.87 1.24
N THR A 439 -25.86 -19.03 1.63
CA THR A 439 -26.56 -20.33 1.60
C THR A 439 -27.49 -20.56 2.78
N ASN A 440 -27.42 -19.72 3.83
CA ASN A 440 -28.20 -19.80 5.06
C ASN A 440 -28.02 -21.14 5.82
N THR A 441 -26.83 -21.68 5.78
CA THR A 441 -26.42 -22.95 6.39
C THR A 441 -25.26 -22.74 7.36
N PRO A 442 -24.96 -23.65 8.31
CA PRO A 442 -23.80 -23.52 9.21
C PRO A 442 -22.45 -23.50 8.48
N ILE A 443 -22.34 -24.24 7.39
CA ILE A 443 -21.22 -24.28 6.43
C ILE A 443 -21.76 -24.08 5.02
N VAL A 444 -20.93 -23.71 4.05
CA VAL A 444 -21.39 -23.57 2.66
C VAL A 444 -22.01 -24.90 2.18
N ASP A 445 -23.25 -24.83 1.72
CA ASP A 445 -23.97 -25.98 1.18
C ASP A 445 -23.42 -26.35 -0.22
N GLN A 446 -22.72 -27.45 -0.29
CA GLN A 446 -22.15 -27.96 -1.55
C GLN A 446 -23.23 -28.26 -2.61
N SER A 447 -24.41 -28.74 -2.17
CA SER A 447 -25.52 -28.98 -3.10
C SER A 447 -26.05 -27.70 -3.71
N ALA A 448 -26.10 -26.60 -2.95
CA ALA A 448 -26.50 -25.28 -3.45
C ALA A 448 -25.46 -24.73 -4.46
N VAL A 449 -24.15 -24.95 -4.19
CA VAL A 449 -23.07 -24.59 -5.13
C VAL A 449 -23.22 -25.32 -6.44
N MET A 450 -23.39 -26.66 -6.40
CA MET A 450 -23.55 -27.48 -7.61
C MET A 450 -24.82 -27.14 -8.38
N LYS A 451 -25.93 -26.94 -7.68
CA LYS A 451 -27.18 -26.48 -8.31
C LYS A 451 -26.96 -25.18 -9.08
N TYR A 452 -26.30 -24.20 -8.47
CA TYR A 452 -25.99 -22.95 -9.15
C TYR A 452 -25.15 -23.17 -10.41
N VAL A 453 -24.10 -23.99 -10.33
CA VAL A 453 -23.22 -24.29 -11.46
C VAL A 453 -24.00 -24.94 -12.60
N LEU A 454 -24.76 -25.99 -12.31
CA LEU A 454 -25.54 -26.73 -13.34
C LEU A 454 -26.63 -25.86 -13.95
N GLU A 455 -27.35 -25.05 -13.15
CA GLU A 455 -28.36 -24.09 -13.63
C GLU A 455 -27.72 -23.01 -14.50
N THR A 456 -26.53 -22.48 -14.10
CA THR A 456 -25.82 -21.47 -14.89
C THR A 456 -25.37 -22.04 -16.23
N CYS A 457 -24.79 -23.22 -16.28
CA CYS A 457 -24.38 -23.87 -17.54
C CYS A 457 -25.59 -24.15 -18.43
N ARG A 458 -26.70 -24.65 -17.86
CA ARG A 458 -27.95 -24.90 -18.61
C ARG A 458 -28.53 -23.61 -19.16
N LYS A 459 -28.61 -22.56 -18.36
CA LYS A 459 -29.17 -21.26 -18.77
C LYS A 459 -28.40 -20.63 -19.93
N ASN A 460 -27.08 -20.80 -19.94
CA ASN A 460 -26.24 -20.25 -20.99
C ASN A 460 -25.93 -21.25 -22.12
N GLU A 461 -26.54 -22.43 -22.08
CA GLU A 461 -26.34 -23.51 -23.04
C GLU A 461 -24.86 -23.96 -23.18
N TRP A 462 -24.08 -23.87 -22.10
CA TRP A 462 -22.71 -24.31 -22.09
C TRP A 462 -22.60 -25.83 -21.94
N LYS A 463 -21.59 -26.43 -22.60
CA LYS A 463 -21.25 -27.83 -22.43
C LYS A 463 -20.17 -27.96 -21.35
N ILE A 464 -20.49 -28.63 -20.24
CA ILE A 464 -19.50 -28.90 -19.18
C ILE A 464 -18.46 -29.89 -19.72
N GLU A 465 -17.25 -29.42 -19.95
CA GLU A 465 -16.13 -30.23 -20.39
C GLU A 465 -15.47 -30.93 -19.22
N CYS A 466 -15.22 -30.19 -18.14
CA CYS A 466 -14.61 -30.73 -16.93
C CYS A 466 -14.97 -29.90 -15.70
N LEU A 467 -15.18 -30.58 -14.57
CA LEU A 467 -15.31 -30.02 -13.23
C LEU A 467 -13.98 -30.20 -12.47
N CYS A 468 -13.29 -29.12 -12.16
CA CYS A 468 -11.91 -29.11 -11.66
C CYS A 468 -11.89 -28.73 -10.17
N PHE A 469 -11.53 -29.66 -9.31
CA PHE A 469 -11.56 -29.49 -7.85
C PHE A 469 -10.18 -29.54 -7.21
N ASP A 470 -9.97 -28.69 -6.17
CA ASP A 470 -9.02 -29.04 -5.13
C ASP A 470 -9.59 -30.25 -4.35
N PRO A 471 -8.89 -31.39 -4.28
CA PRO A 471 -9.41 -32.58 -3.59
C PRO A 471 -9.65 -32.36 -2.09
N ALA A 472 -9.07 -31.32 -1.49
CA ALA A 472 -9.32 -31.00 -0.11
C ALA A 472 -10.81 -30.62 0.10
N ASN A 473 -11.53 -31.36 0.93
CA ASN A 473 -12.94 -31.18 1.29
C ASN A 473 -13.98 -31.44 0.16
N ALA A 474 -13.60 -31.95 -1.00
CA ALA A 474 -14.50 -32.19 -2.14
C ALA A 474 -14.64 -33.66 -2.56
N THR A 475 -13.88 -34.60 -1.97
CA THR A 475 -13.76 -36.01 -2.43
C THR A 475 -15.10 -36.69 -2.62
N LYS A 476 -16.05 -36.57 -1.68
CA LYS A 476 -17.36 -37.17 -1.80
C LYS A 476 -18.17 -36.57 -2.95
N LEU A 477 -18.17 -35.24 -3.06
CA LEU A 477 -18.87 -34.52 -4.12
C LEU A 477 -18.33 -34.90 -5.50
N MET A 478 -17.01 -35.06 -5.61
CA MET A 478 -16.35 -35.51 -6.85
C MET A 478 -16.79 -36.91 -7.27
N MET A 479 -16.90 -37.82 -6.31
CA MET A 479 -17.41 -39.18 -6.57
C MET A 479 -18.87 -39.15 -7.03
N ASP A 480 -19.73 -38.44 -6.30
CA ASP A 480 -21.16 -38.33 -6.64
C ASP A 480 -21.35 -37.77 -8.06
N LEU A 481 -20.57 -36.74 -8.45
CA LEU A 481 -20.63 -36.14 -9.79
C LEU A 481 -20.08 -37.06 -10.90
N SER A 482 -19.03 -37.79 -10.60
CA SER A 482 -18.48 -38.78 -11.52
C SER A 482 -19.49 -39.92 -11.77
N ASP A 483 -20.21 -40.35 -10.72
CA ASP A 483 -21.29 -41.33 -10.83
C ASP A 483 -22.49 -40.82 -11.64
N GLU A 484 -22.72 -39.50 -11.62
CA GLU A 484 -23.72 -38.83 -12.49
C GLU A 484 -23.27 -38.65 -13.94
N GLY A 485 -22.02 -39.01 -14.26
CA GLY A 485 -21.47 -38.99 -15.62
C GLY A 485 -20.74 -37.71 -16.02
N TYR A 486 -20.41 -36.84 -15.08
CA TYR A 486 -19.59 -35.66 -15.35
C TYR A 486 -18.09 -36.04 -15.35
N THR A 487 -17.31 -35.43 -16.23
CA THR A 487 -15.83 -35.47 -16.14
C THR A 487 -15.37 -34.62 -14.95
N VAL A 488 -14.70 -35.26 -14.00
CA VAL A 488 -14.21 -34.63 -12.77
C VAL A 488 -12.71 -34.84 -12.64
N GLU A 489 -11.95 -33.76 -12.42
CA GLU A 489 -10.49 -33.81 -12.31
C GLU A 489 -9.98 -33.20 -11.02
N GLU A 490 -8.98 -33.85 -10.42
CA GLU A 490 -8.30 -33.34 -9.22
C GLU A 490 -7.17 -32.36 -9.56
N VAL A 491 -7.23 -31.18 -8.93
CA VAL A 491 -6.21 -30.14 -9.06
C VAL A 491 -5.48 -29.96 -7.73
N PHE A 492 -4.37 -30.67 -7.55
CA PHE A 492 -3.57 -30.61 -6.33
C PHE A 492 -2.92 -29.23 -6.13
N GLN A 493 -3.01 -28.67 -4.92
CA GLN A 493 -2.48 -27.37 -4.53
C GLN A 493 -0.96 -27.35 -4.29
N SER A 494 -0.19 -28.10 -5.08
CA SER A 494 1.27 -28.14 -5.01
C SER A 494 1.92 -27.14 -5.98
N HIS A 495 3.15 -26.69 -5.70
CA HIS A 495 3.91 -25.84 -6.62
C HIS A 495 4.08 -26.51 -8.00
N LYS A 496 4.34 -27.80 -8.03
CA LYS A 496 4.51 -28.55 -9.28
C LYS A 496 3.21 -28.61 -10.10
N SER A 497 2.07 -28.76 -9.45
CA SER A 497 0.77 -28.88 -10.11
C SER A 497 0.26 -27.53 -10.65
N LEU A 498 0.44 -26.45 -9.87
CA LEU A 498 -0.15 -25.14 -10.18
C LEU A 498 0.80 -24.16 -10.87
N ASN A 499 2.10 -24.47 -10.99
CA ASN A 499 3.06 -23.54 -11.58
C ASN A 499 2.66 -23.12 -13.00
N GLU A 500 2.35 -24.07 -13.84
CA GLU A 500 2.01 -23.84 -15.25
C GLU A 500 0.73 -23.02 -15.38
N SER A 501 -0.33 -23.38 -14.64
CA SER A 501 -1.57 -22.60 -14.67
C SER A 501 -1.41 -21.22 -14.07
N THR A 502 -0.60 -21.05 -13.01
CA THR A 502 -0.34 -19.74 -12.39
C THR A 502 0.44 -18.81 -13.32
N GLN A 503 1.49 -19.32 -13.97
CA GLN A 503 2.26 -18.54 -14.95
C GLN A 503 1.46 -18.26 -16.21
N GLY A 504 0.89 -19.32 -16.80
CA GLY A 504 0.17 -19.24 -18.08
C GLY A 504 -1.04 -18.31 -18.01
N PHE A 505 -1.87 -18.40 -16.95
CA PHE A 505 -3.00 -17.47 -16.81
C PHE A 505 -2.55 -16.01 -16.73
N ARG A 506 -1.46 -15.72 -15.97
CA ARG A 506 -0.88 -14.38 -15.91
C ARG A 506 -0.39 -13.89 -17.27
N GLU A 507 0.24 -14.77 -18.05
CA GLU A 507 0.69 -14.45 -19.41
C GLU A 507 -0.49 -14.16 -20.33
N GLN A 508 -1.58 -14.92 -20.26
CA GLN A 508 -2.79 -14.66 -21.04
C GLN A 508 -3.41 -13.29 -20.70
N VAL A 509 -3.42 -12.90 -19.42
CA VAL A 509 -3.83 -11.54 -19.00
C VAL A 509 -2.91 -10.48 -19.63
N TYR A 510 -1.60 -10.69 -19.61
CA TYR A 510 -0.63 -9.73 -20.14
C TYR A 510 -0.70 -9.60 -21.67
N CYS A 511 -1.09 -10.67 -22.35
CA CYS A 511 -1.37 -10.68 -23.79
C CYS A 511 -2.79 -10.19 -24.14
N ARG A 512 -3.63 -9.85 -23.16
CA ARG A 512 -5.05 -9.46 -23.34
C ARG A 512 -5.92 -10.57 -23.97
N ASN A 513 -5.59 -11.81 -23.69
CA ASN A 513 -6.34 -12.98 -24.14
C ASN A 513 -7.41 -13.42 -23.14
N ILE A 514 -7.57 -12.70 -22.02
CA ILE A 514 -8.65 -12.90 -21.05
C ILE A 514 -9.75 -11.86 -21.30
N LEU A 515 -11.01 -12.28 -21.21
CA LEU A 515 -12.19 -11.42 -21.30
C LEU A 515 -13.07 -11.69 -20.07
N TYR A 516 -13.43 -10.65 -19.34
CA TYR A 516 -14.37 -10.75 -18.23
C TYR A 516 -15.19 -9.45 -18.10
N THR A 517 -16.40 -9.55 -17.57
CA THR A 517 -17.23 -8.39 -17.24
C THR A 517 -16.96 -7.93 -15.82
N TYR A 518 -17.27 -6.67 -15.52
CA TYR A 518 -17.05 -6.10 -14.19
C TYR A 518 -17.54 -7.02 -13.06
N ASN A 519 -16.63 -7.44 -12.20
CA ASN A 519 -16.92 -8.24 -11.01
C ASN A 519 -16.04 -7.73 -9.85
N PRO A 520 -16.59 -6.93 -8.92
CA PRO A 520 -15.82 -6.29 -7.85
C PRO A 520 -15.24 -7.30 -6.85
N LEU A 521 -15.89 -8.45 -6.62
CA LEU A 521 -15.38 -9.50 -5.75
C LEU A 521 -14.16 -10.18 -6.40
N LEU A 522 -14.23 -10.47 -7.69
CA LEU A 522 -13.10 -11.04 -8.44
C LEU A 522 -11.94 -10.04 -8.52
N ASN A 523 -12.20 -8.77 -8.80
CA ASN A 523 -11.19 -7.71 -8.82
C ASN A 523 -10.51 -7.56 -7.46
N TYR A 524 -11.27 -7.57 -6.36
CA TYR A 524 -10.74 -7.57 -5.00
C TYR A 524 -9.85 -8.79 -4.75
N SER A 525 -10.29 -9.99 -5.12
CA SER A 525 -9.53 -11.22 -4.93
C SER A 525 -8.24 -11.24 -5.75
N MET A 526 -8.29 -10.79 -7.00
CA MET A 526 -7.12 -10.69 -7.87
C MET A 526 -6.08 -9.72 -7.30
N SER A 527 -6.51 -8.57 -6.77
CA SER A 527 -5.62 -7.59 -6.13
C SER A 527 -4.96 -8.12 -4.84
N ASN A 528 -5.59 -9.10 -4.18
CA ASN A 528 -5.09 -9.70 -2.94
C ASN A 528 -4.20 -10.93 -3.16
N ALA A 529 -4.26 -11.54 -4.34
CA ALA A 529 -3.46 -12.72 -4.66
C ALA A 529 -1.95 -12.41 -4.62
N VAL A 530 -1.20 -13.22 -3.90
CA VAL A 530 0.27 -13.15 -3.80
C VAL A 530 0.87 -14.48 -4.20
N ILE A 531 2.07 -14.45 -4.77
CA ILE A 531 2.79 -15.66 -5.16
C ILE A 531 3.73 -16.14 -4.07
N ARG A 532 3.84 -17.46 -3.95
CA ARG A 532 4.89 -18.15 -3.22
C ARG A 532 5.81 -18.86 -4.20
N GLN A 533 7.10 -18.58 -4.11
CA GLN A 533 8.10 -19.20 -4.96
C GLN A 533 8.87 -20.27 -4.18
N ASN A 534 9.04 -21.44 -4.80
CA ASN A 534 9.86 -22.51 -4.27
C ASN A 534 10.60 -23.21 -5.43
N GLN A 535 11.94 -23.24 -5.38
CA GLN A 535 12.80 -23.86 -6.41
C GLN A 535 12.49 -23.40 -7.86
N GLY A 536 12.17 -22.10 -8.04
CA GLY A 536 11.81 -21.54 -9.34
C GLY A 536 10.34 -21.72 -9.74
N LEU A 537 9.57 -22.55 -9.03
CA LEU A 537 8.15 -22.76 -9.29
C LEU A 537 7.30 -21.76 -8.47
N ILE A 538 6.23 -21.24 -9.05
CA ILE A 538 5.30 -20.33 -8.39
C ILE A 538 3.92 -20.95 -8.19
N LYS A 539 3.24 -20.55 -7.15
CA LYS A 539 1.80 -20.77 -6.93
C LYS A 539 1.22 -19.62 -6.12
N ILE A 540 -0.11 -19.48 -6.08
CA ILE A 540 -0.76 -18.55 -5.16
C ILE A 540 -0.53 -18.99 -3.71
N ASP A 541 -0.21 -18.05 -2.82
CA ASP A 541 0.01 -18.28 -1.39
C ASP A 541 -1.24 -17.94 -0.58
N LYS A 542 -1.99 -18.96 -0.18
CA LYS A 542 -3.17 -18.82 0.69
C LYS A 542 -2.81 -18.39 2.12
N ASP A 543 -1.61 -18.74 2.60
CA ASP A 543 -1.17 -18.48 3.97
C ASP A 543 -0.62 -17.07 4.17
N ALA A 544 -0.10 -16.45 3.10
CA ALA A 544 0.51 -15.12 3.18
C ALA A 544 -0.51 -13.97 3.24
N THR A 545 -1.78 -14.24 2.93
CA THR A 545 -2.84 -13.23 2.95
C THR A 545 -3.94 -13.62 3.91
N THR A 546 -4.38 -12.68 4.73
CA THR A 546 -5.59 -12.82 5.53
C THR A 546 -6.86 -12.50 4.73
N LYS A 547 -6.69 -11.98 3.52
CA LYS A 547 -7.78 -11.55 2.62
C LYS A 547 -8.13 -12.66 1.64
N ARG A 548 -9.34 -12.62 1.11
CA ARG A 548 -9.90 -13.69 0.28
C ARG A 548 -9.34 -13.67 -1.13
N ILE A 549 -8.95 -14.85 -1.60
CA ILE A 549 -8.41 -15.10 -2.94
C ILE A 549 -9.10 -16.28 -3.63
N ASP A 550 -10.11 -16.84 -3.00
CA ASP A 550 -10.83 -18.05 -3.40
C ASP A 550 -11.30 -18.02 -4.88
N PRO A 551 -11.82 -16.89 -5.44
CA PRO A 551 -12.13 -16.79 -6.87
C PRO A 551 -10.92 -17.00 -7.79
N VAL A 552 -9.74 -16.55 -7.38
CA VAL A 552 -8.50 -16.70 -8.19
C VAL A 552 -8.07 -18.15 -8.22
N ASP A 553 -8.11 -18.86 -7.09
CA ASP A 553 -7.79 -20.27 -7.01
C ASP A 553 -8.76 -21.12 -7.85
N ALA A 554 -10.05 -20.81 -7.81
CA ALA A 554 -11.05 -21.46 -8.67
C ALA A 554 -10.73 -21.25 -10.16
N ILE A 555 -10.33 -20.04 -10.57
CA ILE A 555 -9.90 -19.76 -11.96
C ILE A 555 -8.67 -20.62 -12.32
N LEU A 556 -7.67 -20.70 -11.46
CA LEU A 556 -6.46 -21.46 -11.75
C LEU A 556 -6.72 -22.97 -11.81
N CYS A 557 -7.68 -23.48 -11.03
CA CYS A 557 -8.13 -24.87 -11.14
C CYS A 557 -8.76 -25.14 -12.52
N ALA A 558 -9.67 -24.26 -12.99
CA ALA A 558 -10.27 -24.40 -14.32
C ALA A 558 -9.24 -24.21 -15.44
N TYR A 559 -8.36 -23.21 -15.33
CA TYR A 559 -7.39 -22.88 -16.36
C TYR A 559 -6.37 -24.01 -16.57
N LYS A 560 -6.03 -24.76 -15.53
CA LYS A 560 -5.11 -25.88 -15.63
C LYS A 560 -5.54 -26.93 -16.67
N LEU A 561 -6.85 -27.16 -16.80
CA LEU A 561 -7.39 -28.11 -17.78
C LEU A 561 -7.74 -27.39 -19.10
N ALA A 562 -8.26 -26.17 -19.03
CA ALA A 562 -8.61 -25.39 -20.20
C ALA A 562 -7.40 -25.01 -21.08
N LEU A 563 -6.20 -24.96 -20.50
CA LEU A 563 -4.95 -24.75 -21.24
C LEU A 563 -4.72 -25.81 -22.35
N TYR A 564 -5.19 -27.03 -22.13
CA TYR A 564 -5.06 -28.15 -23.05
C TYR A 564 -6.33 -28.37 -23.90
N HIS A 565 -7.25 -27.42 -23.91
CA HIS A 565 -8.46 -27.52 -24.73
C HIS A 565 -8.11 -27.61 -26.21
N THR A 566 -8.69 -28.58 -26.89
CA THR A 566 -8.59 -28.73 -28.35
C THR A 566 -9.95 -28.44 -28.97
N PHE A 567 -9.97 -27.49 -29.89
CA PHE A 567 -11.19 -27.22 -30.65
C PHE A 567 -11.42 -28.37 -31.63
N GLY A 568 -12.52 -29.14 -31.39
CA GLY A 568 -12.83 -30.26 -32.26
C GLY A 568 -13.36 -29.75 -33.59
N SER A 569 -12.62 -30.05 -34.65
CA SER A 569 -13.11 -30.22 -36.02
C SER A 569 -12.01 -30.66 -36.96
N ASP A 570 -10.75 -30.33 -36.74
CA ASP A 570 -9.69 -30.65 -37.71
C ASP A 570 -9.50 -32.16 -37.97
N PHE A 571 -9.82 -32.99 -36.98
CA PHE A 571 -9.65 -34.45 -37.16
C PHE A 571 -10.86 -35.10 -37.84
N LEU A 572 -12.10 -34.71 -37.50
CA LEU A 572 -13.30 -35.25 -38.13
C LEU A 572 -13.51 -34.65 -39.54
N ASP A 573 -13.27 -33.34 -39.69
CA ASP A 573 -13.32 -32.69 -41.02
C ASP A 573 -12.21 -33.22 -41.95
N SER A 574 -11.02 -33.55 -41.38
CA SER A 574 -9.95 -34.17 -42.15
C SER A 574 -10.26 -35.62 -42.52
N ILE A 575 -11.02 -36.39 -41.68
CA ILE A 575 -11.50 -37.72 -42.01
C ILE A 575 -12.60 -37.65 -43.05
N ASP A 576 -13.55 -36.73 -42.91
CA ASP A 576 -14.62 -36.58 -43.90
C ASP A 576 -14.08 -36.08 -45.24
N ALA A 577 -13.15 -35.13 -45.25
CA ALA A 577 -12.43 -34.70 -46.44
C ALA A 577 -11.58 -35.83 -47.07
N PHE A 578 -10.97 -36.70 -46.23
CA PHE A 578 -10.24 -37.87 -46.70
C PHE A 578 -11.20 -38.92 -47.30
N LEU A 579 -12.32 -39.17 -46.63
CA LEU A 579 -13.34 -40.12 -47.13
C LEU A 579 -14.03 -39.59 -48.39
N GLU A 580 -14.21 -38.28 -48.57
CA GLU A 580 -14.75 -37.67 -49.79
C GLU A 580 -13.73 -37.64 -50.95
N SER A 581 -12.42 -37.72 -50.66
CA SER A 581 -11.38 -37.68 -51.71
C SER A 581 -11.04 -39.04 -52.34
N GLU A 582 -11.54 -40.16 -51.82
CA GLU A 582 -11.23 -41.49 -52.32
C GLU A 582 -12.36 -42.21 -53.08
N TRP A 583 -13.40 -41.51 -53.52
CA TRP A 583 -14.47 -42.11 -54.37
C TRP A 583 -14.76 -41.33 -55.62
#